data_754ce8fdf8b9ceb8f0476fadc2ffe710
#
_entry.id   754ce8fdf8b9ceb8f0476fadc2ffe710
#
_cell.length_a   1.000
_cell.length_b   1.000
_cell.length_c   1.000
_cell.angle_alpha   90.00
_cell.angle_beta   90.00
_cell.angle_gamma   90.00
#
_symmetry.space_group_name_H-M   'P 1'
#
loop_
_entity.id
_entity.type
_entity.pdbx_description
1 polymer ?
#
loop_
_entity_poly.entity_id
_entity_poly.type
_entity_poly.pdbx_seq_one_letter_code
_entity_poly.pdbx_strand_id
1 'polypeptide(L)'
;MQKAIYVPSDILHVNGKEYMKPFLLREGGQSTRVYCVSCYSLLGIDFPAYNDKRFMFIGGHCLTDIDTSMDPAVAINMVDYPKDKELNLPDGITIVNSIHDPDRSWTQIPEVKKIRETPPSYKGMRFSELVKELGSPTILGLEPGAAIKK
;
A
#
# COMPACT_ATOMS: atom_id res chain seq x y z
N MET A 1 -12.46 4.99 4.40
CA MET A 1 -11.12 5.25 3.82
C MET A 1 -10.10 4.40 4.55
N GLN A 2 -9.15 3.84 3.85
CA GLN A 2 -8.17 2.92 4.44
C GLN A 2 -6.85 3.65 4.70
N LYS A 3 -6.30 3.46 5.90
CA LYS A 3 -4.99 4.00 6.27
C LYS A 3 -3.89 3.11 5.72
N ALA A 4 -2.95 3.69 5.03
CA ALA A 4 -1.77 3.01 4.51
C ALA A 4 -0.51 3.68 5.06
N ILE A 5 0.47 2.88 5.41
CA ILE A 5 1.74 3.34 5.97
C ILE A 5 2.87 2.82 5.10
N TYR A 6 3.77 3.70 4.67
CA TYR A 6 4.99 3.28 4.03
C TYR A 6 6.00 2.83 5.09
N VAL A 7 6.48 1.62 4.93
CA VAL A 7 7.42 0.98 5.86
C VAL A 7 8.70 0.62 5.10
N PRO A 8 9.89 0.79 5.71
CA PRO A 8 11.11 0.24 5.13
C PRO A 8 10.96 -1.24 4.79
N SER A 9 11.55 -1.66 3.69
CA SER A 9 11.39 -3.02 3.14
C SER A 9 12.24 -4.04 3.90
N ASP A 10 12.11 -4.09 5.20
CA ASP A 10 12.81 -5.05 6.05
C ASP A 10 11.85 -5.59 7.10
N ILE A 11 11.04 -6.51 6.65
CA ILE A 11 10.19 -7.29 7.53
C ILE A 11 11.06 -8.25 8.31
N LEU A 12 11.16 -8.03 9.61
CA LEU A 12 12.02 -8.85 10.48
C LEU A 12 11.47 -10.27 10.66
N HIS A 13 10.16 -10.38 10.75
CA HIS A 13 9.49 -11.65 11.02
C HIS A 13 8.05 -11.64 10.53
N VAL A 14 7.66 -12.71 9.84
CA VAL A 14 6.31 -12.89 9.32
C VAL A 14 5.78 -14.27 9.71
N ASN A 15 4.65 -14.28 10.41
CA ASN A 15 3.89 -15.49 10.72
C ASN A 15 2.63 -15.57 9.88
N GLY A 16 2.11 -16.77 9.67
CA GLY A 16 0.85 -16.98 8.96
C GLY A 16 0.97 -16.88 7.44
N LYS A 17 2.14 -17.15 6.88
CA LYS A 17 2.36 -17.16 5.43
C LYS A 17 1.40 -18.11 4.68
N GLU A 18 0.97 -19.18 5.32
CA GLU A 18 -0.01 -20.13 4.79
C GLU A 18 -1.37 -19.50 4.48
N TYR A 19 -1.69 -18.38 5.12
CA TYR A 19 -2.91 -17.61 4.87
C TYR A 19 -2.70 -16.43 3.92
N MET A 20 -1.51 -16.23 3.41
CA MET A 20 -1.17 -15.08 2.57
C MET A 20 -1.07 -15.49 1.11
N LYS A 21 -1.64 -14.69 0.22
CA LYS A 21 -1.48 -14.87 -1.23
C LYS A 21 -1.24 -13.54 -1.93
N PRO A 22 -0.37 -13.51 -2.94
CA PRO A 22 -0.20 -12.35 -3.80
C PRO A 22 -1.24 -12.33 -4.91
N PHE A 23 -1.62 -11.12 -5.35
CA PHE A 23 -2.47 -10.94 -6.51
C PHE A 23 -2.13 -9.67 -7.30
N LEU A 24 -2.52 -9.67 -8.56
CA LEU A 24 -2.51 -8.52 -9.45
C LEU A 24 -3.94 -8.20 -9.87
N LEU A 25 -4.26 -6.92 -10.04
CA LEU A 25 -5.60 -6.53 -10.50
C LEU A 25 -5.84 -6.95 -11.96
N ARG A 26 -4.78 -6.96 -12.77
CA ARG A 26 -4.83 -7.32 -14.18
C ARG A 26 -3.49 -7.88 -14.62
N GLU A 27 -3.48 -8.55 -15.77
CA GLU A 27 -2.25 -9.00 -16.40
C GLU A 27 -1.35 -7.80 -16.71
N GLY A 28 -0.04 -7.94 -16.48
CA GLY A 28 0.93 -6.85 -16.64
C GLY A 28 0.82 -5.76 -15.59
N GLY A 29 -0.02 -5.91 -14.58
CA GLY A 29 -0.12 -4.98 -13.46
C GLY A 29 1.20 -4.92 -12.69
N GLN A 30 1.59 -3.70 -12.28
CA GLN A 30 2.88 -3.48 -11.61
C GLN A 30 2.78 -3.57 -10.09
N SER A 31 1.61 -3.30 -9.51
CA SER A 31 1.41 -3.34 -8.06
C SER A 31 1.03 -4.74 -7.62
N THR A 32 1.93 -5.42 -6.93
CA THR A 32 1.63 -6.71 -6.32
C THR A 32 1.05 -6.49 -4.93
N ARG A 33 -0.12 -7.03 -4.70
CA ARG A 33 -0.83 -6.95 -3.44
C ARG A 33 -0.78 -8.29 -2.73
N VAL A 34 -0.67 -8.26 -1.41
CA VAL A 34 -0.76 -9.46 -0.58
C VAL A 34 -2.01 -9.36 0.29
N TYR A 35 -2.82 -10.40 0.30
CA TYR A 35 -4.04 -10.48 1.07
C TYR A 35 -4.10 -11.74 1.92
N CYS A 36 -4.96 -11.73 2.92
CA CYS A 36 -5.29 -12.89 3.73
C CYS A 36 -6.42 -13.69 3.08
N VAL A 37 -6.20 -14.98 2.80
CA VAL A 37 -7.21 -15.85 2.18
C VAL A 37 -8.36 -16.22 3.12
N SER A 38 -8.18 -16.02 4.42
CA SER A 38 -9.19 -16.33 5.43
C SER A 38 -10.21 -15.20 5.63
N CYS A 39 -9.72 -13.94 5.72
CA CYS A 39 -10.58 -12.78 5.98
C CYS A 39 -10.60 -11.76 4.84
N TYR A 40 -9.88 -12.03 3.75
CA TYR A 40 -9.75 -11.17 2.57
C TYR A 40 -9.18 -9.76 2.84
N SER A 41 -8.59 -9.55 4.00
CA SER A 41 -7.91 -8.29 4.31
C SER A 41 -6.69 -8.08 3.42
N LEU A 42 -6.57 -6.89 2.87
CA LEU A 42 -5.35 -6.46 2.20
C LEU A 42 -4.30 -6.15 3.26
N LEU A 43 -3.11 -6.74 3.11
CA LEU A 43 -2.02 -6.64 4.08
C LEU A 43 -0.96 -5.64 3.64
N GLY A 44 -0.58 -5.69 2.38
CA GLY A 44 0.46 -4.81 1.86
C GLY A 44 0.52 -4.79 0.34
N ILE A 45 1.26 -3.82 -0.17
CA ILE A 45 1.45 -3.59 -1.61
C ILE A 45 2.92 -3.34 -1.87
N ASP A 46 3.47 -4.05 -2.84
CA ASP A 46 4.76 -3.79 -3.44
C ASP A 46 4.58 -3.14 -4.82
N PHE A 47 5.48 -2.25 -5.18
CA PHE A 47 5.46 -1.56 -6.45
C PHE A 47 6.89 -1.33 -6.95
N PRO A 48 7.20 -1.53 -8.25
CA PRO A 48 8.58 -1.42 -8.77
C PRO A 48 9.28 -0.09 -8.47
N ALA A 49 8.53 1.00 -8.45
CA ALA A 49 9.09 2.33 -8.13
C ALA A 49 9.58 2.46 -6.68
N TYR A 50 9.22 1.53 -5.81
CA TYR A 50 9.75 1.51 -4.44
C TYR A 50 11.20 1.01 -4.40
N ASN A 51 11.70 0.40 -5.49
CA ASN A 51 13.05 -0.11 -5.62
C ASN A 51 13.49 -1.02 -4.48
N ASP A 52 12.55 -1.82 -3.98
CA ASP A 52 12.78 -2.74 -2.85
C ASP A 52 13.24 -2.04 -1.55
N LYS A 53 13.03 -0.73 -1.45
CA LYS A 53 13.40 0.07 -0.28
C LYS A 53 12.28 0.20 0.74
N ARG A 54 11.05 0.04 0.30
CA ARG A 54 9.84 0.18 1.12
C ARG A 54 8.71 -0.64 0.54
N PHE A 55 7.66 -0.80 1.31
CA PHE A 55 6.37 -1.29 0.84
C PHE A 55 5.24 -0.50 1.50
N MET A 56 4.06 -0.58 0.95
CA MET A 56 2.87 0.02 1.55
C MET A 56 2.21 -1.01 2.47
N PHE A 57 2.22 -0.75 3.78
CA PHE A 57 1.57 -1.57 4.78
C PHE A 57 0.15 -1.08 5.02
N ILE A 58 -0.81 -1.98 4.98
CA ILE A 58 -2.22 -1.68 5.21
C ILE A 58 -2.71 -2.40 6.47
N GLY A 59 -2.18 -3.57 6.72
CA GLY A 59 -2.37 -4.33 7.96
C GLY A 59 -3.65 -5.15 8.06
N GLY A 60 -4.76 -4.67 7.52
CA GLY A 60 -6.03 -5.38 7.61
C GLY A 60 -6.37 -5.76 9.06
N HIS A 61 -6.56 -7.05 9.30
CA HIS A 61 -6.80 -7.62 10.64
C HIS A 61 -5.58 -8.37 11.22
N CYS A 62 -4.38 -8.15 10.65
CA CYS A 62 -3.19 -8.81 11.18
C CYS A 62 -2.72 -8.20 12.50
N LEU A 63 -2.09 -9.01 13.33
CA LEU A 63 -1.32 -8.54 14.48
C LEU A 63 0.03 -8.04 13.99
N THR A 64 0.45 -6.88 14.46
CA THR A 64 1.70 -6.25 14.03
C THR A 64 2.30 -5.41 15.14
N ASP A 65 3.62 -5.30 15.16
CA ASP A 65 4.38 -4.35 15.97
C ASP A 65 4.73 -3.07 15.18
N ILE A 66 4.33 -2.99 13.91
CA ILE A 66 4.44 -1.74 13.14
C ILE A 66 3.55 -0.69 13.81
N ASP A 67 4.13 0.46 14.14
CA ASP A 67 3.37 1.57 14.71
C ASP A 67 2.37 2.12 13.68
N THR A 68 1.09 1.93 13.96
CA THR A 68 -0.03 2.40 13.14
C THR A 68 -0.78 3.56 13.77
N SER A 69 -0.28 4.09 14.88
CA SER A 69 -0.97 5.13 15.65
C SER A 69 -0.84 6.53 15.07
N MET A 70 0.16 6.77 14.23
CA MET A 70 0.40 8.10 13.66
C MET A 70 -0.79 8.58 12.82
N ASP A 71 -1.06 9.88 12.89
CA ASP A 71 -2.08 10.50 12.08
C ASP A 71 -1.66 10.52 10.60
N PRO A 72 -2.63 10.36 9.66
CA PRO A 72 -2.31 10.46 8.25
C PRO A 72 -1.89 11.89 7.90
N ALA A 73 -0.79 12.02 7.16
CA ALA A 73 -0.26 13.30 6.71
C ALA A 73 -0.83 13.75 5.36
N VAL A 74 -1.27 12.79 4.55
CA VAL A 74 -1.73 13.02 3.17
C VAL A 74 -2.91 12.13 2.86
N ALA A 75 -3.93 12.68 2.23
CA ALA A 75 -5.01 11.93 1.59
C ALA A 75 -4.76 11.90 0.08
N ILE A 76 -4.56 10.72 -0.48
CA ILE A 76 -4.22 10.54 -1.90
C ILE A 76 -5.33 9.86 -2.68
N ASN A 77 -5.32 10.07 -4.00
CA ASN A 77 -6.32 9.50 -4.92
C ASN A 77 -7.76 9.86 -4.56
N MET A 78 -7.96 11.07 -4.10
CA MET A 78 -9.29 11.54 -3.67
C MET A 78 -10.28 11.64 -4.84
N VAL A 79 -9.81 11.64 -6.07
CA VAL A 79 -10.67 11.55 -7.27
C VAL A 79 -11.53 10.28 -7.27
N ASP A 80 -11.03 9.20 -6.67
CA ASP A 80 -11.73 7.92 -6.58
C ASP A 80 -12.67 7.81 -5.37
N TYR A 81 -12.67 8.82 -4.49
CA TYR A 81 -13.54 8.80 -3.32
C TYR A 81 -15.00 9.06 -3.72
N PRO A 82 -15.97 8.25 -3.24
CA PRO A 82 -17.37 8.44 -3.54
C PRO A 82 -17.86 9.83 -3.11
N LYS A 83 -18.45 10.58 -4.06
CA LYS A 83 -18.91 11.97 -3.82
C LYS A 83 -20.13 12.07 -2.90
N ASP A 84 -20.84 10.97 -2.75
CA ASP A 84 -22.04 10.85 -1.90
C ASP A 84 -21.72 10.48 -0.45
N LYS A 85 -20.43 10.27 -0.13
CA LYS A 85 -19.98 9.92 1.22
C LYS A 85 -19.32 11.10 1.92
N GLU A 86 -19.70 11.30 3.16
CA GLU A 86 -19.01 12.25 4.02
C GLU A 86 -17.58 11.80 4.29
N LEU A 87 -16.66 12.75 4.20
CA LEU A 87 -15.26 12.51 4.40
C LEU A 87 -14.76 13.28 5.62
N ASN A 88 -14.46 12.56 6.68
CA ASN A 88 -13.85 13.12 7.89
C ASN A 88 -12.33 12.93 7.81
N LEU A 89 -11.63 14.00 7.51
CA LEU A 89 -10.17 14.06 7.49
C LEU A 89 -9.66 14.90 8.65
N PRO A 90 -8.45 14.61 9.17
CA PRO A 90 -7.80 15.47 10.13
C PRO A 90 -7.62 16.89 9.61
N ASP A 91 -7.74 17.87 10.50
CA ASP A 91 -7.49 19.26 10.14
C ASP A 91 -6.06 19.46 9.61
N GLY A 92 -5.94 20.23 8.53
CA GLY A 92 -4.64 20.55 7.93
C GLY A 92 -4.01 19.44 7.08
N ILE A 93 -4.70 18.33 6.85
CA ILE A 93 -4.20 17.28 5.96
C ILE A 93 -4.08 17.78 4.52
N THR A 94 -2.99 17.42 3.86
CA THR A 94 -2.82 17.72 2.44
C THR A 94 -3.64 16.76 1.60
N ILE A 95 -4.40 17.30 0.65
CA ILE A 95 -5.25 16.53 -0.26
C ILE A 95 -4.59 16.46 -1.64
N VAL A 96 -4.42 15.25 -2.15
CA VAL A 96 -3.92 14.96 -3.48
C VAL A 96 -4.99 14.22 -4.26
N ASN A 97 -5.53 14.82 -5.32
CA ASN A 97 -6.61 14.21 -6.09
C ASN A 97 -6.14 12.95 -6.81
N SER A 98 -4.97 13.01 -7.44
CA SER A 98 -4.38 11.85 -8.12
C SER A 98 -2.86 11.84 -7.98
N ILE A 99 -2.28 10.68 -7.70
CA ILE A 99 -0.82 10.51 -7.74
C ILE A 99 -0.26 10.57 -9.17
N HIS A 100 -1.13 10.53 -10.16
CA HIS A 100 -0.77 10.64 -11.58
C HIS A 100 -0.81 12.08 -12.09
N ASP A 101 -1.11 13.05 -11.23
CA ASP A 101 -1.08 14.46 -11.61
C ASP A 101 0.31 14.84 -12.14
N PRO A 102 0.38 15.52 -13.32
CA PRO A 102 1.64 15.76 -14.00
C PRO A 102 2.65 16.57 -13.19
N ASP A 103 2.17 17.48 -12.34
CA ASP A 103 3.03 18.35 -11.55
C ASP A 103 3.83 17.61 -10.47
N ARG A 104 3.35 16.43 -10.06
CA ARG A 104 4.01 15.59 -9.03
C ARG A 104 4.36 16.34 -7.73
N SER A 105 3.72 17.47 -7.47
CA SER A 105 3.98 18.32 -6.28
C SER A 105 3.80 17.58 -4.96
N TRP A 106 2.94 16.58 -4.92
CA TRP A 106 2.75 15.73 -3.75
C TRP A 106 4.04 15.02 -3.29
N THR A 107 5.01 14.83 -4.17
CA THR A 107 6.30 14.20 -3.84
C THR A 107 7.19 15.10 -2.99
N GLN A 108 6.92 16.40 -2.95
CA GLN A 108 7.65 17.39 -2.19
C GLN A 108 7.06 17.62 -0.79
N ILE A 109 5.93 17.02 -0.47
CA ILE A 109 5.35 17.08 0.89
C ILE A 109 6.39 16.49 1.85
N PRO A 110 6.75 17.19 2.96
CA PRO A 110 7.85 16.79 3.83
C PRO A 110 7.77 15.35 4.33
N GLU A 111 6.58 14.88 4.72
CA GLU A 111 6.35 13.52 5.19
C GLU A 111 6.57 12.49 4.09
N VAL A 112 6.10 12.78 2.88
CA VAL A 112 6.31 11.91 1.70
C VAL A 112 7.78 11.88 1.32
N LYS A 113 8.43 13.03 1.30
CA LYS A 113 9.85 13.16 0.99
C LYS A 113 10.71 12.37 1.99
N LYS A 114 10.44 12.52 3.27
CA LYS A 114 11.13 11.77 4.33
C LYS A 114 11.03 10.25 4.12
N ILE A 115 9.84 9.75 3.82
CA ILE A 115 9.63 8.32 3.54
C ILE A 115 10.44 7.87 2.32
N ARG A 116 10.48 8.67 1.27
CA ARG A 116 11.21 8.34 0.03
C ARG A 116 12.72 8.37 0.20
N GLU A 117 13.24 9.22 1.06
CA GLU A 117 14.67 9.42 1.30
C GLU A 117 15.23 8.50 2.39
N THR A 118 14.39 7.97 3.29
CA THR A 118 14.84 7.09 4.35
C THR A 118 15.34 5.77 3.75
N PRO A 119 16.61 5.41 3.96
CA PRO A 119 17.13 4.14 3.49
C PRO A 119 16.57 2.98 4.33
N PRO A 120 16.36 1.79 3.73
CA PRO A 120 16.01 0.60 4.47
C PRO A 120 17.21 0.10 5.28
N SER A 121 16.94 -0.54 6.42
CA SER A 121 17.99 -1.11 7.26
C SER A 121 18.48 -2.48 6.75
N TYR A 122 17.69 -3.17 5.96
CA TYR A 122 17.93 -4.53 5.46
C TYR A 122 18.25 -5.56 6.55
N LYS A 123 17.67 -5.38 7.74
CA LYS A 123 17.90 -6.27 8.88
C LYS A 123 17.13 -7.58 8.83
N GLY A 124 16.13 -7.66 7.98
CA GLY A 124 15.27 -8.82 7.87
C GLY A 124 14.82 -9.10 6.45
N MET A 125 13.77 -9.90 6.33
CA MET A 125 13.18 -10.25 5.04
C MET A 125 12.56 -9.02 4.37
N ARG A 126 12.83 -8.84 3.09
CA ARG A 126 12.20 -7.81 2.27
C ARG A 126 10.80 -8.24 1.85
N PHE A 127 9.91 -7.28 1.62
CA PHE A 127 8.57 -7.58 1.15
C PHE A 127 8.57 -8.29 -0.21
N SER A 128 9.49 -7.93 -1.10
CA SER A 128 9.67 -8.63 -2.39
C SER A 128 10.07 -10.09 -2.23
N GLU A 129 10.87 -10.41 -1.22
CA GLU A 129 11.24 -11.80 -0.89
C GLU A 129 10.04 -12.57 -0.35
N LEU A 130 9.22 -11.93 0.49
CA LEU A 130 7.97 -12.52 0.95
C LEU A 130 7.04 -12.83 -0.24
N VAL A 131 6.86 -11.89 -1.16
CA VAL A 131 6.04 -12.10 -2.36
C VAL A 131 6.55 -13.30 -3.18
N LYS A 132 7.86 -13.43 -3.36
CA LYS A 132 8.44 -14.58 -4.06
C LYS A 132 8.17 -15.91 -3.35
N GLU A 133 8.30 -15.95 -2.03
CA GLU A 133 8.00 -17.15 -1.25
C GLU A 133 6.52 -17.57 -1.36
N LEU A 134 5.61 -16.61 -1.47
CA LEU A 134 4.17 -16.87 -1.59
C LEU A 134 3.78 -17.45 -2.95
N GLY A 135 4.66 -17.37 -3.95
CA GLY A 135 4.45 -17.95 -5.27
C GLY A 135 3.90 -16.95 -6.29
N SER A 136 3.43 -17.48 -7.42
CA SER A 136 2.91 -16.67 -8.52
C SER A 136 1.62 -15.95 -8.11
N PRO A 137 1.46 -14.65 -8.43
CA PRO A 137 0.25 -13.92 -8.08
C PRO A 137 -0.95 -14.40 -8.89
N THR A 138 -2.11 -14.40 -8.25
CA THR A 138 -3.40 -14.57 -8.91
C THR A 138 -3.73 -13.30 -9.70
N ILE A 139 -4.17 -13.44 -10.94
CA ILE A 139 -4.59 -12.32 -11.78
C ILE A 139 -6.10 -12.21 -11.73
N LEU A 140 -6.62 -11.07 -11.26
CA LEU A 140 -8.06 -10.86 -11.13
C LEU A 140 -8.73 -10.46 -12.44
N GLY A 141 -7.97 -9.95 -13.41
CA GLY A 141 -8.50 -9.54 -14.71
C GLY A 141 -9.42 -8.33 -14.67
N LEU A 142 -9.24 -7.42 -13.70
CA LEU A 142 -10.04 -6.21 -13.58
C LEU A 142 -9.61 -5.16 -14.60
N GLU A 143 -10.57 -4.61 -15.33
CA GLU A 143 -10.34 -3.47 -16.20
C GLU A 143 -10.11 -2.17 -15.39
N PRO A 144 -9.34 -1.20 -15.92
CA PRO A 144 -9.20 0.11 -15.30
C PRO A 144 -10.56 0.76 -15.05
N GLY A 145 -10.81 1.20 -13.81
CA GLY A 145 -12.07 1.81 -13.42
C GLY A 145 -13.22 0.83 -13.17
N ALA A 146 -13.05 -0.48 -13.36
CA ALA A 146 -14.09 -1.48 -13.15
C ALA A 146 -14.54 -1.60 -11.68
N ALA A 147 -13.67 -1.23 -10.73
CA ALA A 147 -13.95 -1.34 -9.29
C ALA A 147 -15.00 -0.35 -8.75
N ILE A 148 -15.49 0.58 -9.56
CA ILE A 148 -16.38 1.67 -9.12
C ILE A 148 -17.77 1.57 -9.73
N LYS A 149 -18.04 0.55 -10.50
CA LYS A 149 -19.42 0.29 -10.97
C LYS A 149 -20.20 -0.36 -9.83
N LYS A 150 -20.87 0.46 -9.07
CA LYS A 150 -21.99 0.00 -8.24
C LYS A 150 -23.24 -0.12 -9.08
#